data_6ef3d4d8f4f3f5fd6532d5c1a480270c
#
_entry.id   6ef3d4d8f4f3f5fd6532d5c1a480270c
#
_cell.length_a   1.000
_cell.length_b   1.000
_cell.length_c   1.000
_cell.angle_alpha   90.00
_cell.angle_beta   90.00
_cell.angle_gamma   90.00
#
_symmetry.space_group_name_H-M   'P 1'
#
loop_
_entity.id
_entity.type
_entity.pdbx_description
1 polymer ?
#
loop_
_entity_poly.entity_id
_entity_poly.type
_entity_poly.pdbx_seq_one_letter_code
_entity_poly.pdbx_strand_id
1 'polypeptide(L)'
;MPQKPVSVDEYLDRRAHPLRDHIDLLRKHTLAVDARIVEEWKWNAPSFRLGTDYLYTFMLRPDDHLHLVVHHPSAPDIESEILEGDYPDGRRMIFVRSADELAEKLPELTRVLHALVARSR
;
A
#
# COMPACT_ATOMS: atom_id res chain seq x y z
N MET A 1 -20.41 -18.99 -4.86
CA MET A 1 -19.97 -17.87 -4.02
C MET A 1 -18.46 -17.92 -3.88
N PRO A 2 -17.77 -16.87 -4.25
CA PRO A 2 -16.32 -16.88 -4.10
C PRO A 2 -15.95 -16.97 -2.63
N GLN A 3 -15.06 -17.88 -2.32
CA GLN A 3 -14.55 -18.03 -0.98
C GLN A 3 -13.59 -16.88 -0.65
N LYS A 4 -13.79 -16.28 0.52
CA LYS A 4 -12.88 -15.27 1.02
C LYS A 4 -11.51 -15.91 1.27
N PRO A 5 -10.41 -15.31 0.79
CA PRO A 5 -9.11 -15.87 1.07
C PRO A 5 -8.81 -15.85 2.58
N VAL A 6 -8.10 -16.87 3.05
CA VAL A 6 -7.71 -16.97 4.46
C VAL A 6 -6.49 -16.09 4.77
N SER A 7 -5.75 -15.69 3.73
CA SER A 7 -4.58 -14.83 3.89
C SER A 7 -4.34 -13.99 2.64
N VAL A 8 -3.53 -12.94 2.80
CA VAL A 8 -3.09 -12.11 1.68
C VAL A 8 -2.31 -12.95 0.67
N ASP A 9 -1.43 -13.84 1.16
CA ASP A 9 -0.65 -14.71 0.28
C ASP A 9 -1.53 -15.61 -0.57
N GLU A 10 -2.57 -16.21 0.02
CA GLU A 10 -3.52 -17.03 -0.73
C GLU A 10 -4.21 -16.22 -1.82
N TYR A 11 -4.65 -15.00 -1.50
CA TYR A 11 -5.27 -14.14 -2.49
C TYR A 11 -4.31 -13.83 -3.64
N LEU A 12 -3.07 -13.46 -3.31
CA LEU A 12 -2.08 -13.11 -4.32
C LEU A 12 -1.71 -14.30 -5.20
N ASP A 13 -1.65 -15.50 -4.61
CA ASP A 13 -1.41 -16.72 -5.39
C ASP A 13 -2.54 -16.98 -6.39
N ARG A 14 -3.79 -16.80 -5.97
CA ARG A 14 -4.96 -16.98 -6.83
C ARG A 14 -5.06 -15.91 -7.90
N ARG A 15 -4.72 -14.67 -7.54
CA ARG A 15 -4.78 -13.53 -8.45
C ARG A 15 -3.73 -13.63 -9.56
N ALA A 16 -2.57 -14.22 -9.25
CA ALA A 16 -1.47 -14.41 -10.22
C ALA A 16 -1.11 -13.10 -10.95
N HIS A 17 -0.96 -12.02 -10.18
CA HIS A 17 -0.65 -10.70 -10.74
C HIS A 17 0.73 -10.70 -11.41
N PRO A 18 0.86 -10.14 -12.63
CA PRO A 18 2.16 -10.10 -13.32
C PRO A 18 3.27 -9.41 -12.54
N LEU A 19 2.92 -8.48 -11.65
CA LEU A 19 3.88 -7.72 -10.86
C LEU A 19 3.99 -8.26 -9.42
N ARG A 20 3.76 -9.56 -9.23
CA ARG A 20 3.81 -10.18 -7.91
C ARG A 20 5.10 -9.89 -7.15
N ASP A 21 6.23 -9.91 -7.83
CA ASP A 21 7.53 -9.65 -7.18
C ASP A 21 7.60 -8.24 -6.63
N HIS A 22 7.05 -7.27 -7.35
CA HIS A 22 6.99 -5.87 -6.91
C HIS A 22 6.05 -5.73 -5.71
N ILE A 23 4.92 -6.42 -5.75
CA ILE A 23 3.96 -6.43 -4.64
C ILE A 23 4.62 -6.98 -3.37
N ASP A 24 5.31 -8.12 -3.48
CA ASP A 24 5.96 -8.75 -2.34
C ASP A 24 7.08 -7.88 -1.78
N LEU A 25 7.82 -7.19 -2.63
CA LEU A 25 8.85 -6.26 -2.20
C LEU A 25 8.26 -5.10 -1.38
N LEU A 26 7.16 -4.52 -1.86
CA LEU A 26 6.47 -3.45 -1.15
C LEU A 26 5.89 -3.92 0.18
N ARG A 27 5.32 -5.12 0.21
CA ARG A 27 4.81 -5.73 1.45
C ARG A 27 5.92 -5.85 2.49
N LYS A 28 7.07 -6.38 2.08
CA LYS A 28 8.22 -6.59 2.95
C LYS A 28 8.72 -5.25 3.50
N HIS A 29 8.87 -4.25 2.64
CA HIS A 29 9.32 -2.93 3.07
C HIS A 29 8.34 -2.26 4.02
N THR A 30 7.04 -2.38 3.75
CA THR A 30 6.01 -1.80 4.60
C THR A 30 6.06 -2.42 6.01
N LEU A 31 6.11 -3.74 6.09
CA LEU A 31 6.14 -4.43 7.38
C LEU A 31 7.42 -4.17 8.16
N ALA A 32 8.50 -3.81 7.47
CA ALA A 32 9.77 -3.49 8.11
C ALA A 32 9.81 -2.07 8.71
N VAL A 33 8.86 -1.21 8.35
CA VAL A 33 8.82 0.17 8.86
C VAL A 33 8.56 0.21 10.36
N ASP A 34 7.62 -0.63 10.83
CA ASP A 34 7.27 -0.69 12.26
C ASP A 34 6.67 -2.06 12.56
N ALA A 35 7.10 -2.67 13.67
CA ALA A 35 6.64 -4.01 14.05
C ALA A 35 5.14 -4.07 14.37
N ARG A 36 4.50 -2.94 14.62
CA ARG A 36 3.07 -2.88 14.94
C ARG A 36 2.20 -2.87 13.70
N ILE A 37 2.76 -2.71 12.49
CA ILE A 37 1.98 -2.71 11.25
C ILE A 37 1.43 -4.11 11.01
N VAL A 38 0.12 -4.17 10.72
CA VAL A 38 -0.59 -5.40 10.45
C VAL A 38 -1.01 -5.41 8.98
N GLU A 39 -0.69 -6.50 8.28
CA GLU A 39 -1.20 -6.77 6.95
C GLU A 39 -2.47 -7.60 7.08
N GLU A 40 -3.53 -7.19 6.39
CA GLU A 40 -4.78 -7.93 6.44
C GLU A 40 -5.55 -7.83 5.13
N TRP A 41 -6.54 -8.72 4.98
CA TRP A 41 -7.48 -8.69 3.86
C TRP A 41 -8.64 -7.78 4.25
N LYS A 42 -8.75 -6.62 3.58
CA LYS A 42 -9.80 -5.64 3.87
C LYS A 42 -10.20 -4.95 2.56
N TRP A 43 -11.47 -4.68 2.39
CA TRP A 43 -12.01 -4.07 1.17
C TRP A 43 -11.64 -4.87 -0.09
N ASN A 44 -11.65 -6.20 0.05
CA ASN A 44 -11.29 -7.15 -1.02
C ASN A 44 -9.88 -6.94 -1.56
N ALA A 45 -8.95 -6.52 -0.70
CA ALA A 45 -7.58 -6.22 -1.11
C ALA A 45 -6.60 -6.31 0.06
N PRO A 46 -5.29 -6.51 -0.22
CA PRO A 46 -4.27 -6.42 0.82
C PRO A 46 -4.20 -5.00 1.37
N SER A 47 -4.32 -4.88 2.67
CA SER A 47 -4.34 -3.57 3.35
C SER A 47 -3.39 -3.60 4.55
N PHE A 48 -2.82 -2.45 4.87
CA PHE A 48 -1.89 -2.30 5.99
C PHE A 48 -2.44 -1.27 6.96
N ARG A 49 -2.41 -1.62 8.26
CA ARG A 49 -2.85 -0.71 9.32
C ARG A 49 -1.91 -0.72 10.50
N LEU A 50 -1.98 0.34 11.28
CA LEU A 50 -1.36 0.43 12.58
C LEU A 50 -2.45 0.88 13.56
N GLY A 51 -2.82 0.00 14.50
CA GLY A 51 -3.96 0.28 15.36
C GLY A 51 -5.25 0.38 14.55
N THR A 52 -5.95 1.50 14.68
CA THR A 52 -7.19 1.76 13.94
C THR A 52 -6.94 2.54 12.65
N ASP A 53 -5.70 2.99 12.42
CA ASP A 53 -5.38 3.81 11.25
C ASP A 53 -4.82 2.93 10.13
N TYR A 54 -5.49 2.93 8.98
CA TYR A 54 -4.98 2.27 7.79
C TYR A 54 -3.94 3.14 7.13
N LEU A 55 -2.86 2.53 6.67
CA LEU A 55 -1.80 3.22 5.95
C LEU A 55 -2.14 3.29 4.47
N TYR A 56 -2.26 2.12 3.83
CA TYR A 56 -2.69 2.06 2.44
C TYR A 56 -3.27 0.69 2.10
N THR A 57 -3.93 0.64 0.96
CA THR A 57 -4.52 -0.58 0.39
C THR A 57 -4.05 -0.70 -1.06
N PHE A 58 -3.68 -1.92 -1.47
CA PHE A 58 -3.38 -2.18 -2.88
C PHE A 58 -4.64 -2.19 -3.72
N MET A 59 -4.62 -1.50 -4.85
CA MET A 59 -5.63 -1.62 -5.89
C MET A 59 -5.02 -2.46 -7.03
N LEU A 60 -5.35 -3.74 -7.10
CA LEU A 60 -4.67 -4.70 -7.97
C LEU A 60 -5.44 -5.06 -9.25
N ARG A 61 -6.40 -4.23 -9.66
CA ARG A 61 -7.11 -4.46 -10.93
C ARG A 61 -6.20 -4.35 -12.15
N PRO A 62 -5.36 -3.30 -12.25
CA PRO A 62 -4.46 -3.22 -13.40
C PRO A 62 -3.38 -4.29 -13.34
N ASP A 63 -3.04 -4.86 -14.49
CA ASP A 63 -1.97 -5.84 -14.59
C ASP A 63 -0.62 -5.21 -14.96
N ASP A 64 -0.63 -3.97 -15.47
CA ASP A 64 0.55 -3.31 -16.01
C ASP A 64 1.20 -2.30 -15.06
N HIS A 65 0.59 -2.05 -13.91
CA HIS A 65 1.17 -1.17 -12.90
C HIS A 65 0.57 -1.46 -11.53
N LEU A 66 1.22 -0.96 -10.50
CA LEU A 66 0.70 -1.02 -9.13
C LEU A 66 0.07 0.31 -8.76
N HIS A 67 -1.05 0.24 -8.06
CA HIS A 67 -1.78 1.39 -7.57
C HIS A 67 -2.00 1.18 -6.07
N LEU A 68 -1.51 2.12 -5.26
CA LEU A 68 -1.70 2.10 -3.82
C LEU A 68 -2.61 3.26 -3.44
N VAL A 69 -3.65 2.97 -2.69
CA VAL A 69 -4.56 4.00 -2.15
C VAL A 69 -4.14 4.31 -0.72
N VAL A 70 -3.56 5.48 -0.52
CA VAL A 70 -3.10 5.94 0.80
C VAL A 70 -4.26 6.70 1.44
N HIS A 71 -4.93 6.04 2.38
CA HIS A 71 -6.14 6.60 3.01
C HIS A 71 -5.98 6.86 4.50
N HIS A 72 -4.76 6.97 4.99
CA HIS A 72 -4.50 7.39 6.36
C HIS A 72 -5.06 8.82 6.56
N PRO A 73 -5.64 9.10 7.74
CA PRO A 73 -6.21 10.44 8.00
C PRO A 73 -5.23 11.58 7.80
N SER A 74 -3.94 11.34 8.00
CA SER A 74 -2.91 12.37 7.85
C SER A 74 -2.27 12.43 6.46
N ALA A 75 -2.74 11.62 5.50
CA ALA A 75 -2.17 11.63 4.15
C ALA A 75 -2.13 13.03 3.52
N PRO A 76 -3.18 13.89 3.66
CA PRO A 76 -3.12 15.23 3.09
C PRO A 76 -2.05 16.12 3.72
N ASP A 77 -1.58 15.79 4.91
CA ASP A 77 -0.59 16.58 5.62
C ASP A 77 0.86 16.19 5.31
N ILE A 78 1.03 15.12 4.52
CA ILE A 78 2.36 14.64 4.13
C ILE A 78 2.71 15.24 2.78
N GLU A 79 3.76 16.06 2.75
CA GLU A 79 4.29 16.56 1.47
C GLU A 79 5.19 15.52 0.85
N SER A 80 4.83 15.07 -0.35
CA SER A 80 5.62 14.10 -1.10
C SER A 80 5.22 14.13 -2.56
N GLU A 81 6.20 14.12 -3.44
CA GLU A 81 5.98 14.09 -4.88
C GLU A 81 5.38 12.77 -5.37
N ILE A 82 5.48 11.69 -4.57
CA ILE A 82 4.90 10.41 -4.95
C ILE A 82 3.42 10.28 -4.58
N LEU A 83 2.92 11.17 -3.72
CA LEU A 83 1.50 11.19 -3.33
C LEU A 83 0.72 12.02 -4.33
N GLU A 84 -0.11 11.36 -5.13
CA GLU A 84 -0.83 12.01 -6.23
C GLU A 84 -2.30 12.21 -5.90
N GLY A 85 -2.88 13.26 -6.48
CA GLY A 85 -4.30 13.57 -6.34
C GLY A 85 -4.56 14.60 -5.25
N ASP A 86 -5.76 15.16 -5.32
CA ASP A 86 -6.24 16.14 -4.34
C ASP A 86 -7.71 15.82 -4.07
N TYR A 87 -7.91 14.62 -3.50
CA TYR A 87 -9.25 14.11 -3.28
C TYR A 87 -9.89 14.75 -2.04
N PRO A 88 -11.18 15.10 -2.10
CA PRO A 88 -11.87 15.75 -0.97
C PRO A 88 -11.87 14.92 0.32
N ASP A 89 -11.82 13.59 0.21
CA ASP A 89 -11.76 12.72 1.39
C ASP A 89 -10.37 12.57 1.98
N GLY A 90 -9.37 13.24 1.39
CA GLY A 90 -7.99 13.23 1.90
C GLY A 90 -7.11 12.10 1.40
N ARG A 91 -7.65 11.12 0.68
CA ARG A 91 -6.83 10.03 0.17
C ARG A 91 -5.85 10.52 -0.89
N ARG A 92 -4.77 9.80 -1.04
CA ARG A 92 -3.76 10.05 -2.06
C ARG A 92 -3.42 8.75 -2.76
N MET A 93 -2.88 8.83 -3.98
CA MET A 93 -2.54 7.67 -4.77
C MET A 93 -1.03 7.59 -4.99
N ILE A 94 -0.51 6.36 -5.00
CA ILE A 94 0.87 6.11 -5.41
C ILE A 94 0.80 5.12 -6.56
N PHE A 95 1.49 5.43 -7.66
CA PHE A 95 1.56 4.56 -8.84
C PHE A 95 2.99 4.08 -9.03
N VAL A 96 3.13 2.80 -9.37
CA VAL A 96 4.42 2.19 -9.72
C VAL A 96 4.22 1.44 -11.03
N ARG A 97 4.85 1.93 -12.09
CA ARG A 97 4.60 1.45 -13.45
C ARG A 97 5.72 0.55 -13.98
N SER A 98 6.84 0.46 -13.27
CA SER A 98 8.00 -0.34 -13.70
C SER A 98 8.90 -0.66 -12.51
N ALA A 99 9.83 -1.59 -12.72
CA ALA A 99 10.84 -1.91 -11.72
C ALA A 99 11.73 -0.71 -11.41
N ASP A 100 12.07 0.07 -12.43
CA ASP A 100 12.89 1.28 -12.25
C ASP A 100 12.15 2.32 -11.42
N GLU A 101 10.86 2.52 -11.71
CA GLU A 101 10.04 3.46 -10.94
C GLU A 101 9.88 3.01 -9.49
N LEU A 102 9.75 1.70 -9.26
CA LEU A 102 9.71 1.15 -7.91
C LEU A 102 11.01 1.49 -7.15
N ALA A 103 12.16 1.24 -7.79
CA ALA A 103 13.45 1.52 -7.17
C ALA A 103 13.61 3.01 -6.85
N GLU A 104 13.17 3.88 -7.75
CA GLU A 104 13.22 5.33 -7.55
C GLU A 104 12.34 5.80 -6.40
N LYS A 105 11.13 5.26 -6.31
CA LYS A 105 10.13 5.70 -5.32
C LYS A 105 10.30 5.07 -3.95
N LEU A 106 11.00 3.95 -3.86
CA LEU A 106 11.07 3.17 -2.63
C LEU A 106 11.60 3.95 -1.42
N PRO A 107 12.70 4.74 -1.53
CA PRO A 107 13.15 5.54 -0.38
C PRO A 107 12.12 6.58 0.07
N GLU A 108 11.45 7.22 -0.88
CA GLU A 108 10.43 8.21 -0.54
C GLU A 108 9.19 7.55 0.04
N LEU A 109 8.79 6.40 -0.48
CA LEU A 109 7.69 5.63 0.09
C LEU A 109 7.99 5.25 1.54
N THR A 110 9.21 4.81 1.82
CA THR A 110 9.64 4.46 3.17
C THR A 110 9.52 5.69 4.09
N ARG A 111 9.97 6.85 3.62
CA ARG A 111 9.84 8.10 4.39
C ARG A 111 8.39 8.45 4.68
N VAL A 112 7.52 8.33 3.66
CA VAL A 112 6.08 8.60 3.82
C VAL A 112 5.47 7.64 4.85
N LEU A 113 5.80 6.35 4.78
CA LEU A 113 5.28 5.38 5.73
C LEU A 113 5.73 5.68 7.15
N HIS A 114 6.98 6.06 7.36
CA HIS A 114 7.46 6.48 8.69
C HIS A 114 6.70 7.71 9.18
N ALA A 115 6.43 8.67 8.30
CA ALA A 115 5.67 9.86 8.67
C ALA A 115 4.23 9.52 9.09
N LEU A 116 3.59 8.58 8.37
CA LEU A 116 2.25 8.12 8.71
C LEU A 116 2.24 7.36 10.03
N VAL A 117 3.23 6.50 10.25
CA VAL A 117 3.37 5.76 11.51
C VAL A 117 3.50 6.72 12.68
N ALA A 118 4.31 7.78 12.53
CA ALA A 118 4.50 8.77 13.57
C ALA A 118 3.20 9.51 13.93
N ARG A 119 2.25 9.56 13.03
CA ARG A 119 0.95 10.21 13.22
C ARG A 119 -0.17 9.23 13.57
N SER A 120 0.14 7.94 13.62
CA SER A 120 -0.86 6.90 13.94
C SER A 120 -1.05 6.77 15.44
N ARG A 121 -2.24 6.31 15.84
CA ARG A 121 -2.60 6.14 17.25
C ARG A 121 -2.72 4.69 17.63
#